data_6faf2073369bd15dafbeff1f69ec8636
#
_entry.id   6faf2073369bd15dafbeff1f69ec8636
#
_cell.length_a   1.000
_cell.length_b   1.000
_cell.length_c   1.000
_cell.angle_alpha   90.00
_cell.angle_beta   90.00
_cell.angle_gamma   90.00
#
_symmetry.space_group_name_H-M   'P 1'
#
loop_
_entity.id
_entity.type
_entity.pdbx_description
1 polymer ?
#
loop_
_entity_poly.entity_id
_entity_poly.type
_entity_poly.pdbx_seq_one_letter_code
_entity_poly.pdbx_strand_id
1 'polypeptide(L)'
;MIEAENASFTYQSAPSPALQDVTLTVQPGECVVLCGRSGCGKTTFTHLLNGLSPEFYPGTLTGRCTAAGLAAGEAAIEAYVPQVGSVFQNPKTQYFNVDTTAELAFPCENAGMEPQAIRRRVDEVVEQFQLGPLMDRNVFKLSGGEKQRVAFAAACMLGPRLLVLDEPTSNLDAAAIAQLHDMIAVMKRQGVTVVLAEHRLAWITDLADRYFFFAAGRLAAQWSAAEFAALPADTLAGYGLRARTLDDCRAGIRAKQSARCPGTPVLMLEGVTLGCDKKHPLRTLPDMSFAAGEIVGLMGRNGIGKSTMARTLCGLLEPVSGKICRNGRPANARERLRSSFLVMQDVNYQLFSDSVREEVLLGAAHPERCDAVLQALGLDGLADRHPMSLSGGQKQRVVVAAAMLSDKPLILLDEPTSGLDLGSMQQVGQLLQEWKAQGKTLLVITHDEELAANWCDRVIRWDDTEGV
;
A
#
# COMPACT_ATOMS: atom_id res chain seq x y z
N MET A 1 2.26 -29.35 0.55
CA MET A 1 3.17 -28.25 0.11
C MET A 1 3.68 -27.44 1.29
N ILE A 2 2.79 -27.01 2.18
CA ILE A 2 3.15 -26.35 3.44
C ILE A 2 2.52 -27.15 4.58
N GLU A 3 3.29 -27.35 5.64
CA GLU A 3 2.84 -27.98 6.89
C GLU A 3 3.39 -27.17 8.05
N ALA A 4 2.51 -26.68 8.91
CA ALA A 4 2.84 -26.06 10.17
C ALA A 4 2.19 -26.88 11.30
N GLU A 5 2.97 -27.29 12.29
CA GLU A 5 2.54 -28.07 13.44
C GLU A 5 2.97 -27.37 14.73
N ASN A 6 2.00 -26.78 15.42
CA ASN A 6 2.22 -26.00 16.66
C ASN A 6 3.37 -24.97 16.52
N ALA A 7 3.51 -24.39 15.32
CA ALA A 7 4.59 -23.45 15.02
C ALA A 7 4.42 -22.15 15.81
N SER A 8 5.40 -21.83 16.65
CA SER A 8 5.45 -20.56 17.39
C SER A 8 6.80 -19.90 17.13
N PHE A 9 6.78 -18.58 16.92
CA PHE A 9 8.01 -17.82 16.63
C PHE A 9 8.08 -16.54 17.43
N THR A 10 9.23 -16.32 18.08
CA THR A 10 9.52 -15.10 18.84
C THR A 10 10.78 -14.46 18.30
N TYR A 11 10.69 -13.22 17.81
CA TYR A 11 11.87 -12.46 17.39
C TYR A 11 12.79 -12.19 18.59
N GLN A 12 14.09 -12.21 18.37
CA GLN A 12 15.10 -11.98 19.43
C GLN A 12 14.92 -10.63 20.13
N SER A 13 14.42 -9.61 19.41
CA SER A 13 14.19 -8.25 19.93
C SER A 13 12.80 -8.05 20.55
N ALA A 14 11.93 -9.06 20.53
CA ALA A 14 10.55 -8.92 20.99
C ALA A 14 10.31 -9.65 22.33
N PRO A 15 9.52 -9.04 23.23
CA PRO A 15 9.19 -9.66 24.53
C PRO A 15 8.11 -10.74 24.45
N SER A 16 7.39 -10.81 23.32
CA SER A 16 6.27 -11.73 23.12
C SER A 16 6.34 -12.40 21.76
N PRO A 17 5.79 -13.61 21.61
CA PRO A 17 5.78 -14.33 20.35
C PRO A 17 4.94 -13.61 19.29
N ALA A 18 5.47 -13.57 18.07
CA ALA A 18 4.78 -13.06 16.88
C ALA A 18 3.83 -14.10 16.27
N LEU A 19 4.16 -15.40 16.46
CA LEU A 19 3.29 -16.53 16.12
C LEU A 19 3.15 -17.47 17.32
N GLN A 20 1.97 -18.05 17.54
CA GLN A 20 1.67 -18.92 18.67
C GLN A 20 0.85 -20.11 18.21
N ASP A 21 1.36 -21.32 18.36
CA ASP A 21 0.68 -22.60 18.13
C ASP A 21 -0.06 -22.68 16.79
N VAL A 22 0.57 -22.17 15.72
CA VAL A 22 -0.03 -22.20 14.38
C VAL A 22 0.04 -23.62 13.82
N THR A 23 -1.14 -24.18 13.52
CA THR A 23 -1.26 -25.51 12.88
C THR A 23 -2.13 -25.36 11.64
N LEU A 24 -1.54 -25.61 10.46
CA LEU A 24 -2.24 -25.56 9.19
C LEU A 24 -1.49 -26.36 8.11
N THR A 25 -2.21 -26.71 7.05
CA THR A 25 -1.65 -27.35 5.86
C THR A 25 -2.11 -26.64 4.61
N VAL A 26 -1.24 -26.57 3.59
CA VAL A 26 -1.57 -26.10 2.24
C VAL A 26 -1.18 -27.17 1.24
N GLN A 27 -2.10 -27.55 0.36
CA GLN A 27 -1.86 -28.56 -0.66
C GLN A 27 -1.12 -27.96 -1.88
N PRO A 28 -0.43 -28.79 -2.68
CA PRO A 28 0.16 -28.33 -3.93
C PRO A 28 -0.90 -27.72 -4.87
N GLY A 29 -0.58 -26.55 -5.48
CA GLY A 29 -1.46 -25.86 -6.43
C GLY A 29 -2.57 -25.03 -5.78
N GLU A 30 -2.72 -25.03 -4.44
CA GLU A 30 -3.67 -24.14 -3.77
C GLU A 30 -3.19 -22.68 -3.79
N CYS A 31 -4.13 -21.76 -3.96
CA CYS A 31 -3.97 -20.34 -3.70
C CYS A 31 -4.62 -20.00 -2.36
N VAL A 32 -3.83 -19.64 -1.36
CA VAL A 32 -4.32 -19.34 -0.01
C VAL A 32 -4.05 -17.91 0.38
N VAL A 33 -5.03 -17.28 1.01
CA VAL A 33 -4.94 -15.90 1.47
C VAL A 33 -4.82 -15.86 3.00
N LEU A 34 -3.73 -15.26 3.48
CA LEU A 34 -3.54 -14.93 4.90
C LEU A 34 -4.17 -13.57 5.16
N CYS A 35 -5.21 -13.53 5.95
CA CYS A 35 -5.93 -12.31 6.28
C CYS A 35 -5.93 -12.04 7.80
N GLY A 36 -6.20 -10.81 8.21
CA GLY A 36 -6.18 -10.36 9.60
C GLY A 36 -5.63 -8.95 9.74
N ARG A 37 -5.69 -8.41 10.94
CA ARG A 37 -5.21 -7.04 11.23
C ARG A 37 -3.71 -6.90 11.05
N SER A 38 -3.24 -5.66 10.93
CA SER A 38 -1.81 -5.36 10.92
C SER A 38 -1.15 -5.84 12.22
N GLY A 39 0.04 -6.44 12.10
CA GLY A 39 0.77 -7.00 13.25
C GLY A 39 0.22 -8.32 13.82
N CYS A 40 -0.74 -8.99 13.17
CA CYS A 40 -1.29 -10.26 13.65
C CYS A 40 -0.43 -11.51 13.33
N GLY A 41 0.73 -11.35 12.68
CA GLY A 41 1.68 -12.43 12.41
C GLY A 41 1.75 -12.92 10.96
N LYS A 42 0.99 -12.37 10.00
CA LYS A 42 1.00 -12.78 8.57
C LYS A 42 2.42 -12.73 7.97
N THR A 43 3.07 -11.58 8.04
CA THR A 43 4.45 -11.39 7.55
C THR A 43 5.44 -12.31 8.25
N THR A 44 5.29 -12.56 9.55
CA THR A 44 6.15 -13.52 10.26
C THR A 44 5.94 -14.94 9.72
N PHE A 45 4.70 -15.30 9.41
CA PHE A 45 4.42 -16.62 8.82
C PHE A 45 4.99 -16.71 7.39
N THR A 46 4.86 -15.65 6.57
CA THR A 46 5.51 -15.64 5.23
C THR A 46 7.03 -15.75 5.31
N HIS A 47 7.67 -15.15 6.34
CA HIS A 47 9.12 -15.29 6.57
C HIS A 47 9.54 -16.71 6.96
N LEU A 48 8.70 -17.49 7.63
CA LEU A 48 8.98 -18.92 7.87
C LEU A 48 8.89 -19.73 6.57
N LEU A 49 7.95 -19.37 5.67
CA LEU A 49 7.73 -20.10 4.41
C LEU A 49 8.87 -19.89 3.39
N ASN A 50 9.55 -18.76 3.42
CA ASN A 50 10.64 -18.43 2.50
C ASN A 50 12.05 -18.53 3.13
N GLY A 51 12.15 -19.04 4.36
CA GLY A 51 13.43 -19.26 5.05
C GLY A 51 14.06 -18.00 5.65
N LEU A 52 13.44 -16.82 5.54
CA LEU A 52 13.96 -15.58 6.12
C LEU A 52 14.00 -15.59 7.66
N SER A 53 13.06 -16.30 8.28
CA SER A 53 13.08 -16.55 9.73
C SER A 53 13.35 -18.03 10.00
N PRO A 54 14.23 -18.36 10.92
CA PRO A 54 14.98 -17.49 11.85
C PRO A 54 16.33 -16.98 11.32
N GLU A 55 16.73 -17.29 10.09
CA GLU A 55 18.10 -17.06 9.62
C GLU A 55 18.42 -15.57 9.42
N PHE A 56 17.62 -14.85 8.63
CA PHE A 56 17.82 -13.41 8.38
C PHE A 56 17.15 -12.54 9.44
N TYR A 57 15.99 -12.96 9.93
CA TYR A 57 15.30 -12.34 11.05
C TYR A 57 15.45 -13.23 12.28
N PRO A 58 16.48 -12.99 13.14
CA PRO A 58 16.80 -13.86 14.25
C PRO A 58 15.65 -14.00 15.26
N GLY A 59 15.42 -15.23 15.69
CA GLY A 59 14.39 -15.55 16.66
C GLY A 59 14.38 -17.02 17.03
N THR A 60 13.45 -17.40 17.89
CA THR A 60 13.28 -18.79 18.35
C THR A 60 12.00 -19.35 17.69
N LEU A 61 12.16 -20.41 16.92
CA LEU A 61 11.06 -21.22 16.40
C LEU A 61 10.88 -22.45 17.32
N THR A 62 9.64 -22.71 17.72
CA THR A 62 9.22 -23.96 18.39
C THR A 62 8.09 -24.60 17.58
N GLY A 63 7.91 -25.91 17.71
CA GLY A 63 7.07 -26.65 16.78
C GLY A 63 7.77 -26.85 15.43
N ARG A 64 7.03 -27.02 14.35
CA ARG A 64 7.56 -27.29 13.01
C ARG A 64 6.85 -26.46 11.96
N CYS A 65 7.60 -25.92 11.00
CA CYS A 65 7.06 -25.28 9.81
C CYS A 65 7.86 -25.72 8.59
N THR A 66 7.22 -26.35 7.60
CA THR A 66 7.84 -26.76 6.35
C THR A 66 7.16 -26.10 5.17
N ALA A 67 7.94 -25.69 4.16
CA ALA A 67 7.48 -25.13 2.91
C ALA A 67 8.28 -25.74 1.74
N ALA A 68 7.59 -26.25 0.73
CA ALA A 68 8.21 -26.93 -0.41
C ALA A 68 9.18 -28.07 -0.02
N GLY A 69 8.93 -28.73 1.11
CA GLY A 69 9.78 -29.81 1.66
C GLY A 69 10.97 -29.35 2.51
N LEU A 70 11.13 -28.03 2.71
CA LEU A 70 12.21 -27.43 3.51
C LEU A 70 11.66 -27.01 4.87
N ALA A 71 12.40 -27.33 5.95
CA ALA A 71 12.02 -26.98 7.32
C ALA A 71 12.66 -25.64 7.72
N ALA A 72 11.86 -24.70 8.23
CA ALA A 72 12.34 -23.43 8.73
C ALA A 72 13.27 -23.64 9.93
N GLY A 73 14.42 -22.94 9.93
CA GLY A 73 15.46 -23.06 10.95
C GLY A 73 16.37 -24.29 10.83
N GLU A 74 16.10 -25.20 9.87
CA GLU A 74 16.95 -26.36 9.59
C GLU A 74 17.60 -26.29 8.21
N ALA A 75 16.83 -25.86 7.20
CA ALA A 75 17.31 -25.71 5.83
C ALA A 75 17.95 -24.32 5.63
N ALA A 76 19.12 -24.27 5.01
CA ALA A 76 19.78 -23.03 4.65
C ALA A 76 18.95 -22.23 3.63
N ILE A 77 19.05 -20.90 3.67
CA ILE A 77 18.22 -20.01 2.84
C ILE A 77 18.43 -20.25 1.33
N GLU A 78 19.62 -20.66 0.93
CA GLU A 78 19.96 -20.96 -0.47
C GLU A 78 19.13 -22.13 -1.01
N ALA A 79 18.69 -23.07 -0.16
CA ALA A 79 17.83 -24.16 -0.55
C ALA A 79 16.41 -23.71 -0.91
N TYR A 80 15.94 -22.61 -0.30
CA TYR A 80 14.62 -22.03 -0.60
C TYR A 80 14.59 -21.34 -1.95
N VAL A 81 15.68 -20.70 -2.38
CA VAL A 81 15.74 -19.87 -3.59
C VAL A 81 15.17 -20.54 -4.85
N PRO A 82 15.52 -21.80 -5.21
CA PRO A 82 14.95 -22.45 -6.39
C PRO A 82 13.51 -22.98 -6.18
N GLN A 83 13.01 -23.05 -4.95
CA GLN A 83 11.72 -23.65 -4.64
C GLN A 83 10.64 -22.61 -4.32
N VAL A 84 11.05 -21.45 -3.77
CA VAL A 84 10.14 -20.43 -3.23
C VAL A 84 10.46 -19.08 -3.85
N GLY A 85 9.54 -18.57 -4.66
CA GLY A 85 9.59 -17.19 -5.14
C GLY A 85 8.93 -16.25 -4.13
N SER A 86 9.62 -15.16 -3.77
CA SER A 86 9.12 -14.19 -2.79
C SER A 86 8.89 -12.82 -3.41
N VAL A 87 7.77 -12.21 -3.10
CA VAL A 87 7.44 -10.82 -3.46
C VAL A 87 7.13 -10.05 -2.20
N PHE A 88 7.97 -9.06 -1.88
CA PHE A 88 7.85 -8.27 -0.65
C PHE A 88 6.91 -7.08 -0.81
N GLN A 89 6.40 -6.58 0.30
CA GLN A 89 5.51 -5.42 0.38
C GLN A 89 6.07 -4.18 -0.34
N ASN A 90 7.37 -3.95 -0.23
CA ASN A 90 8.04 -2.85 -0.93
C ASN A 90 8.96 -3.39 -2.04
N PRO A 91 8.57 -3.32 -3.31
CA PRO A 91 9.40 -3.82 -4.40
C PRO A 91 10.73 -3.08 -4.53
N LYS A 92 10.85 -1.84 -4.02
CA LYS A 92 12.12 -1.07 -4.07
C LYS A 92 13.24 -1.73 -3.27
N THR A 93 12.92 -2.52 -2.24
CA THR A 93 13.90 -3.23 -1.42
C THR A 93 14.35 -4.57 -2.02
N GLN A 94 13.72 -4.98 -3.13
CA GLN A 94 13.96 -6.27 -3.78
C GLN A 94 14.90 -6.16 -4.99
N TYR A 95 15.10 -4.94 -5.53
CA TYR A 95 15.91 -4.73 -6.72
C TYR A 95 17.41 -4.64 -6.43
N PHE A 96 18.20 -5.33 -7.25
CA PHE A 96 19.66 -5.33 -7.23
C PHE A 96 20.25 -4.63 -8.45
N ASN A 97 19.53 -4.58 -9.58
CA ASN A 97 20.00 -4.04 -10.83
C ASN A 97 19.30 -2.72 -11.20
N VAL A 98 19.97 -1.93 -12.03
CA VAL A 98 19.42 -0.68 -12.57
C VAL A 98 18.54 -0.92 -13.78
N ASP A 99 18.81 -1.99 -14.50
CA ASP A 99 18.16 -2.38 -15.75
C ASP A 99 17.20 -3.56 -15.53
N THR A 100 16.03 -3.51 -16.17
CA THR A 100 14.97 -4.51 -16.01
C THR A 100 15.35 -5.88 -16.56
N THR A 101 16.09 -5.94 -17.67
CA THR A 101 16.54 -7.20 -18.26
C THR A 101 17.59 -7.87 -17.39
N ALA A 102 18.54 -7.09 -16.85
CA ALA A 102 19.51 -7.58 -15.87
C ALA A 102 18.84 -8.03 -14.57
N GLU A 103 17.79 -7.33 -14.11
CA GLU A 103 17.04 -7.74 -12.91
C GLU A 103 16.35 -9.09 -13.09
N LEU A 104 15.77 -9.36 -14.26
CA LEU A 104 15.20 -10.68 -14.56
C LEU A 104 16.28 -11.77 -14.67
N ALA A 105 17.44 -11.46 -15.23
CA ALA A 105 18.54 -12.43 -15.36
C ALA A 105 19.18 -12.80 -14.02
N PHE A 106 19.21 -11.86 -13.07
CA PHE A 106 19.93 -11.96 -11.81
C PHE A 106 19.66 -13.23 -10.97
N PRO A 107 18.42 -13.70 -10.75
CA PRO A 107 18.18 -14.95 -10.04
C PRO A 107 18.82 -16.17 -10.72
N CYS A 108 18.80 -16.22 -12.05
CA CYS A 108 19.38 -17.32 -12.81
C CYS A 108 20.93 -17.25 -12.82
N GLU A 109 21.50 -16.04 -12.85
CA GLU A 109 22.95 -15.85 -12.73
C GLU A 109 23.46 -16.32 -11.37
N ASN A 110 22.76 -15.96 -10.28
CA ASN A 110 23.08 -16.41 -8.92
C ASN A 110 22.94 -17.94 -8.76
N ALA A 111 22.02 -18.55 -9.50
CA ALA A 111 21.88 -20.00 -9.55
C ALA A 111 22.94 -20.70 -10.43
N GLY A 112 23.86 -19.95 -11.05
CA GLY A 112 24.94 -20.49 -11.89
C GLY A 112 24.46 -21.10 -13.22
N MET A 113 23.33 -20.62 -13.76
CA MET A 113 22.82 -21.11 -15.04
C MET A 113 23.71 -20.65 -16.22
N GLU A 114 23.76 -21.47 -17.26
CA GLU A 114 24.48 -21.14 -18.49
C GLU A 114 23.88 -19.90 -19.20
N PRO A 115 24.69 -18.98 -19.77
CA PRO A 115 24.21 -17.73 -20.34
C PRO A 115 23.12 -17.88 -21.41
N GLN A 116 23.19 -18.95 -22.23
CA GLN A 116 22.14 -19.21 -23.22
C GLN A 116 20.83 -19.69 -22.60
N ALA A 117 20.89 -20.42 -21.50
CA ALA A 117 19.72 -20.85 -20.75
C ALA A 117 19.05 -19.65 -20.05
N ILE A 118 19.86 -18.72 -19.51
CA ILE A 118 19.36 -17.48 -18.90
C ILE A 118 18.60 -16.65 -19.95
N ARG A 119 19.17 -16.42 -21.12
CA ARG A 119 18.51 -15.64 -22.19
C ARG A 119 17.17 -16.26 -22.59
N ARG A 120 17.14 -17.57 -22.85
CA ARG A 120 15.88 -18.26 -23.15
C ARG A 120 14.85 -18.11 -22.04
N ARG A 121 15.29 -18.25 -20.80
CA ARG A 121 14.39 -18.11 -19.64
C ARG A 121 13.85 -16.69 -19.48
N VAL A 122 14.66 -15.67 -19.73
CA VAL A 122 14.21 -14.27 -19.76
C VAL A 122 13.15 -14.09 -20.85
N ASP A 123 13.41 -14.56 -22.08
CA ASP A 123 12.44 -14.45 -23.18
C ASP A 123 11.11 -15.15 -22.85
N GLU A 124 11.16 -16.36 -22.29
CA GLU A 124 9.97 -17.12 -21.86
C GLU A 124 9.14 -16.33 -20.83
N VAL A 125 9.79 -15.78 -19.78
CA VAL A 125 9.11 -15.06 -18.71
C VAL A 125 8.59 -13.71 -19.20
N VAL A 126 9.32 -13.03 -20.08
CA VAL A 126 8.88 -11.78 -20.72
C VAL A 126 7.64 -12.01 -21.57
N GLU A 127 7.58 -13.09 -22.34
CA GLU A 127 6.40 -13.45 -23.12
C GLU A 127 5.24 -13.88 -22.21
N GLN A 128 5.49 -14.75 -21.22
CA GLN A 128 4.49 -15.27 -20.29
C GLN A 128 3.74 -14.16 -19.56
N PHE A 129 4.44 -13.10 -19.12
CA PHE A 129 3.87 -12.00 -18.34
C PHE A 129 3.73 -10.70 -19.15
N GLN A 130 3.92 -10.75 -20.47
CA GLN A 130 3.78 -9.59 -21.37
C GLN A 130 4.61 -8.38 -20.91
N LEU A 131 5.90 -8.61 -20.60
CA LEU A 131 6.79 -7.58 -20.09
C LEU A 131 7.58 -6.85 -21.18
N GLY A 132 7.42 -7.21 -22.45
CA GLY A 132 8.19 -6.63 -23.56
C GLY A 132 8.36 -5.10 -23.50
N PRO A 133 7.29 -4.30 -23.28
CA PRO A 133 7.41 -2.84 -23.16
C PRO A 133 8.23 -2.34 -21.97
N LEU A 134 8.55 -3.21 -21.01
CA LEU A 134 9.31 -2.87 -19.81
C LEU A 134 10.80 -3.24 -19.91
N MET A 135 11.20 -3.99 -20.94
CA MET A 135 12.58 -4.46 -21.07
C MET A 135 13.53 -3.31 -21.43
N ASP A 136 14.80 -3.47 -21.06
CA ASP A 136 15.87 -2.51 -21.28
C ASP A 136 15.58 -1.10 -20.70
N ARG A 137 14.73 -1.04 -19.65
CA ARG A 137 14.37 0.20 -18.97
C ARG A 137 15.03 0.30 -17.61
N ASN A 138 15.32 1.53 -17.22
CA ASN A 138 15.81 1.80 -15.87
C ASN A 138 14.70 1.54 -14.82
N VAL A 139 14.94 0.59 -13.90
CA VAL A 139 14.01 0.18 -12.83
C VAL A 139 13.56 1.36 -11.98
N PHE A 140 14.44 2.32 -11.70
CA PHE A 140 14.08 3.48 -10.87
C PHE A 140 13.09 4.43 -11.56
N LYS A 141 13.01 4.39 -12.89
CA LYS A 141 12.08 5.20 -13.70
C LYS A 141 10.72 4.53 -13.92
N LEU A 142 10.56 3.27 -13.52
CA LEU A 142 9.30 2.55 -13.60
C LEU A 142 8.27 3.09 -12.59
N SER A 143 7.00 3.05 -12.96
CA SER A 143 5.88 3.24 -12.03
C SER A 143 5.82 2.14 -10.96
N GLY A 144 5.05 2.35 -9.90
CA GLY A 144 4.87 1.34 -8.85
C GLY A 144 4.34 0.00 -9.38
N GLY A 145 3.34 0.03 -10.27
CA GLY A 145 2.78 -1.18 -10.88
C GLY A 145 3.77 -1.89 -11.82
N GLU A 146 4.51 -1.14 -12.65
CA GLU A 146 5.56 -1.72 -13.50
C GLU A 146 6.66 -2.37 -12.66
N LYS A 147 7.08 -1.72 -11.57
CA LYS A 147 8.01 -2.32 -10.59
C LYS A 147 7.46 -3.63 -10.04
N GLN A 148 6.24 -3.65 -9.55
CA GLN A 148 5.63 -4.85 -8.98
C GLN A 148 5.62 -6.02 -9.98
N ARG A 149 5.30 -5.75 -11.25
CA ARG A 149 5.33 -6.76 -12.33
C ARG A 149 6.74 -7.33 -12.55
N VAL A 150 7.76 -6.48 -12.60
CA VAL A 150 9.16 -6.93 -12.76
C VAL A 150 9.61 -7.72 -11.53
N ALA A 151 9.29 -7.28 -10.31
CA ALA A 151 9.63 -8.01 -9.08
C ALA A 151 8.95 -9.39 -9.02
N PHE A 152 7.66 -9.47 -9.40
CA PHE A 152 6.94 -10.74 -9.49
C PHE A 152 7.58 -11.67 -10.54
N ALA A 153 7.90 -11.15 -11.71
CA ALA A 153 8.53 -11.93 -12.77
C ALA A 153 9.93 -12.44 -12.35
N ALA A 154 10.74 -11.61 -11.69
CA ALA A 154 12.03 -12.00 -11.13
C ALA A 154 11.88 -13.15 -10.12
N ALA A 155 10.87 -13.10 -9.25
CA ALA A 155 10.55 -14.19 -8.32
C ALA A 155 10.15 -15.50 -9.02
N CYS A 156 9.69 -15.43 -10.29
CA CYS A 156 9.30 -16.59 -11.09
C CYS A 156 10.42 -17.15 -11.97
N MET A 157 11.58 -16.50 -12.04
CA MET A 157 12.66 -16.87 -12.99
C MET A 157 13.18 -18.29 -12.81
N LEU A 158 13.28 -18.78 -11.58
CA LEU A 158 13.77 -20.11 -11.27
C LEU A 158 12.67 -21.19 -11.33
N GLY A 159 11.43 -20.84 -11.72
CA GLY A 159 10.32 -21.77 -11.79
C GLY A 159 9.91 -22.33 -10.41
N PRO A 160 9.63 -21.48 -9.43
CA PRO A 160 9.35 -21.91 -8.07
C PRO A 160 8.09 -22.77 -7.99
N ARG A 161 8.02 -23.67 -7.02
CA ARG A 161 6.83 -24.49 -6.70
C ARG A 161 5.87 -23.77 -5.77
N LEU A 162 6.38 -22.77 -5.03
CA LEU A 162 5.66 -21.95 -4.08
C LEU A 162 5.96 -20.46 -4.34
N LEU A 163 4.92 -19.65 -4.44
CA LEU A 163 5.01 -18.18 -4.43
C LEU A 163 4.48 -17.66 -3.10
N VAL A 164 5.26 -16.82 -2.44
CA VAL A 164 4.91 -16.13 -1.20
C VAL A 164 4.88 -14.62 -1.47
N LEU A 165 3.70 -14.02 -1.35
CA LEU A 165 3.50 -12.60 -1.60
C LEU A 165 3.03 -11.92 -0.31
N ASP A 166 3.74 -10.87 0.11
CA ASP A 166 3.40 -10.10 1.31
C ASP A 166 2.90 -8.71 0.90
N GLU A 167 1.60 -8.47 1.05
CA GLU A 167 0.88 -7.24 0.71
C GLU A 167 1.26 -6.64 -0.67
N PRO A 168 1.23 -7.42 -1.74
CA PRO A 168 1.77 -7.00 -3.03
C PRO A 168 0.96 -5.88 -3.71
N THR A 169 -0.25 -5.58 -3.23
CA THR A 169 -1.12 -4.54 -3.80
C THR A 169 -1.04 -3.19 -3.10
N SER A 170 -0.23 -3.08 -2.04
CA SER A 170 -0.07 -1.84 -1.31
C SER A 170 0.40 -0.73 -2.21
N ASN A 171 -0.01 0.29 -2.60
CA ASN A 171 0.42 1.35 -3.54
C ASN A 171 0.11 1.11 -5.03
N LEU A 172 -0.68 0.08 -5.36
CA LEU A 172 -1.08 -0.17 -6.74
C LEU A 172 -2.45 0.44 -7.06
N ASP A 173 -2.57 0.96 -8.28
CA ASP A 173 -3.87 1.33 -8.86
C ASP A 173 -4.63 0.08 -9.35
N ALA A 174 -5.90 0.26 -9.71
CA ALA A 174 -6.76 -0.84 -10.13
C ALA A 174 -6.22 -1.57 -11.38
N ALA A 175 -5.57 -0.87 -12.30
CA ALA A 175 -5.01 -1.48 -13.50
C ALA A 175 -3.79 -2.34 -13.17
N ALA A 176 -2.90 -1.87 -12.28
CA ALA A 176 -1.75 -2.64 -11.83
C ALA A 176 -2.17 -3.86 -10.99
N ILE A 177 -3.22 -3.73 -10.16
CA ILE A 177 -3.81 -4.87 -9.43
C ILE A 177 -4.36 -5.92 -10.39
N ALA A 178 -5.09 -5.52 -11.44
CA ALA A 178 -5.61 -6.45 -12.44
C ALA A 178 -4.46 -7.19 -13.16
N GLN A 179 -3.38 -6.50 -13.52
CA GLN A 179 -2.21 -7.12 -14.14
C GLN A 179 -1.53 -8.13 -13.20
N LEU A 180 -1.38 -7.80 -11.91
CA LEU A 180 -0.83 -8.73 -10.91
C LEU A 180 -1.73 -9.95 -10.72
N HIS A 181 -3.04 -9.75 -10.68
CA HIS A 181 -4.04 -10.84 -10.64
C HIS A 181 -3.85 -11.81 -11.80
N ASP A 182 -3.73 -11.29 -13.04
CA ASP A 182 -3.52 -12.12 -14.22
C ASP A 182 -2.22 -12.92 -14.16
N MET A 183 -1.13 -12.32 -13.64
CA MET A 183 0.14 -13.00 -13.43
C MET A 183 0.02 -14.14 -12.42
N ILE A 184 -0.68 -13.93 -11.30
CA ILE A 184 -0.97 -14.97 -10.30
C ILE A 184 -1.84 -16.06 -10.90
N ALA A 185 -2.86 -15.71 -11.69
CA ALA A 185 -3.71 -16.66 -12.38
C ALA A 185 -2.93 -17.57 -13.35
N VAL A 186 -1.92 -17.02 -14.04
CA VAL A 186 -1.02 -17.81 -14.90
C VAL A 186 -0.25 -18.81 -14.06
N MET A 187 0.37 -18.41 -12.95
CA MET A 187 1.14 -19.30 -12.09
C MET A 187 0.26 -20.40 -11.44
N LYS A 188 -0.93 -20.03 -10.99
CA LYS A 188 -1.90 -20.99 -10.44
C LYS A 188 -2.29 -22.06 -11.48
N ARG A 189 -2.57 -21.66 -12.73
CA ARG A 189 -2.87 -22.62 -13.83
C ARG A 189 -1.70 -23.56 -14.13
N GLN A 190 -0.46 -23.17 -13.86
CA GLN A 190 0.73 -24.01 -13.97
C GLN A 190 0.93 -24.94 -12.76
N GLY A 191 0.02 -24.91 -11.78
CA GLY A 191 0.08 -25.76 -10.59
C GLY A 191 1.00 -25.23 -9.49
N VAL A 192 1.45 -23.97 -9.60
CA VAL A 192 2.24 -23.32 -8.54
C VAL A 192 1.33 -23.00 -7.36
N THR A 193 1.80 -23.33 -6.16
CA THR A 193 1.12 -22.97 -4.91
C THR A 193 1.35 -21.50 -4.62
N VAL A 194 0.31 -20.77 -4.22
CA VAL A 194 0.41 -19.33 -3.91
C VAL A 194 -0.03 -19.09 -2.47
N VAL A 195 0.80 -18.40 -1.70
CA VAL A 195 0.45 -17.85 -0.39
C VAL A 195 0.51 -16.35 -0.44
N LEU A 196 -0.59 -15.70 -0.14
CA LEU A 196 -0.76 -14.27 -0.25
C LEU A 196 -1.18 -13.68 1.10
N ALA A 197 -0.33 -12.88 1.74
CA ALA A 197 -0.75 -12.05 2.87
C ALA A 197 -1.36 -10.76 2.34
N GLU A 198 -2.62 -10.45 2.68
CA GLU A 198 -3.33 -9.32 2.10
C GLU A 198 -4.39 -8.73 3.03
N HIS A 199 -4.60 -7.41 2.92
CA HIS A 199 -5.68 -6.68 3.56
C HIS A 199 -6.86 -6.43 2.62
N ARG A 200 -6.59 -6.08 1.36
CA ARG A 200 -7.61 -5.85 0.32
C ARG A 200 -8.00 -7.18 -0.30
N LEU A 201 -9.14 -7.73 0.06
CA LEU A 201 -9.51 -9.10 -0.35
C LEU A 201 -10.25 -9.16 -1.69
N ALA A 202 -10.94 -8.10 -2.08
CA ALA A 202 -11.87 -8.10 -3.21
C ALA A 202 -11.25 -8.47 -4.57
N TRP A 203 -9.96 -8.25 -4.77
CA TRP A 203 -9.30 -8.45 -6.06
C TRP A 203 -8.84 -9.89 -6.30
N ILE A 204 -8.80 -10.75 -5.26
CA ILE A 204 -8.23 -12.10 -5.32
C ILE A 204 -9.28 -13.21 -5.04
N THR A 205 -10.53 -12.82 -4.80
CA THR A 205 -11.58 -13.77 -4.36
C THR A 205 -11.87 -14.88 -5.33
N ASP A 206 -11.70 -14.68 -6.62
CA ASP A 206 -11.91 -15.66 -7.68
C ASP A 206 -10.74 -16.65 -7.86
N LEU A 207 -9.54 -16.29 -7.38
CA LEU A 207 -8.36 -17.14 -7.42
C LEU A 207 -8.11 -17.89 -6.10
N ALA A 208 -8.55 -17.34 -4.97
CA ALA A 208 -8.32 -17.93 -3.66
C ALA A 208 -9.13 -19.22 -3.47
N ASP A 209 -8.47 -20.28 -3.02
CA ASP A 209 -9.11 -21.55 -2.66
C ASP A 209 -9.49 -21.58 -1.17
N ARG A 210 -8.64 -20.96 -0.31
CA ARG A 210 -8.84 -20.93 1.14
C ARG A 210 -8.35 -19.62 1.74
N TYR A 211 -8.93 -19.29 2.89
CA TYR A 211 -8.55 -18.12 3.69
C TYR A 211 -8.13 -18.56 5.09
N PHE A 212 -7.01 -18.05 5.57
CA PHE A 212 -6.51 -18.25 6.92
C PHE A 212 -6.53 -16.92 7.68
N PHE A 213 -7.36 -16.85 8.70
CA PHE A 213 -7.50 -15.64 9.51
C PHE A 213 -6.58 -15.70 10.73
N PHE A 214 -5.62 -14.77 10.75
CA PHE A 214 -4.70 -14.60 11.86
C PHE A 214 -5.18 -13.52 12.82
N ALA A 215 -5.15 -13.82 14.12
CA ALA A 215 -5.42 -12.88 15.20
C ALA A 215 -4.44 -13.11 16.35
N ALA A 216 -3.76 -12.05 16.80
CA ALA A 216 -2.80 -12.10 17.90
C ALA A 216 -1.75 -13.25 17.80
N GLY A 217 -1.21 -13.45 16.60
CA GLY A 217 -0.21 -14.49 16.34
C GLY A 217 -0.77 -15.90 16.16
N ARG A 218 -2.08 -16.13 16.24
CA ARG A 218 -2.71 -17.44 16.13
C ARG A 218 -3.55 -17.56 14.85
N LEU A 219 -3.68 -18.77 14.33
CA LEU A 219 -4.70 -19.10 13.35
C LEU A 219 -6.05 -19.19 14.08
N ALA A 220 -6.86 -18.13 13.98
CA ALA A 220 -8.13 -18.04 14.70
C ALA A 220 -9.31 -18.63 13.93
N ALA A 221 -9.26 -18.63 12.59
CA ALA A 221 -10.26 -19.25 11.73
C ALA A 221 -9.66 -19.62 10.37
N GLN A 222 -10.32 -20.54 9.68
CA GLN A 222 -10.02 -20.87 8.30
C GLN A 222 -11.33 -21.15 7.54
N TRP A 223 -11.34 -20.79 6.26
CA TRP A 223 -12.50 -20.97 5.39
C TRP A 223 -12.07 -21.43 4.00
N SER A 224 -12.86 -22.27 3.39
CA SER A 224 -12.82 -22.47 1.93
C SER A 224 -13.32 -21.21 1.22
N ALA A 225 -13.07 -21.10 -0.09
CA ALA A 225 -13.59 -19.99 -0.89
C ALA A 225 -15.14 -19.87 -0.79
N ALA A 226 -15.85 -21.01 -0.80
CA ALA A 226 -17.30 -21.03 -0.70
C ALA A 226 -17.81 -20.56 0.68
N GLU A 227 -17.19 -21.03 1.77
CA GLU A 227 -17.52 -20.58 3.13
C GLU A 227 -17.23 -19.09 3.31
N PHE A 228 -16.07 -18.61 2.83
CA PHE A 228 -15.71 -17.20 2.89
C PHE A 228 -16.68 -16.31 2.09
N ALA A 229 -17.09 -16.77 0.90
CA ALA A 229 -18.08 -16.07 0.08
C ALA A 229 -19.47 -16.00 0.74
N ALA A 230 -19.81 -16.97 1.58
CA ALA A 230 -21.08 -17.00 2.32
C ALA A 230 -21.09 -16.15 3.60
N LEU A 231 -19.92 -15.66 4.08
CA LEU A 231 -19.87 -14.85 5.31
C LEU A 231 -20.64 -13.53 5.11
N PRO A 232 -21.50 -13.12 6.06
CA PRO A 232 -22.10 -11.78 6.05
C PRO A 232 -21.05 -10.67 6.13
N ALA A 233 -21.33 -9.52 5.51
CA ALA A 233 -20.42 -8.37 5.53
C ALA A 233 -20.11 -7.89 6.97
N ASP A 234 -21.11 -7.88 7.85
CA ASP A 234 -20.94 -7.52 9.27
C ASP A 234 -20.01 -8.50 10.01
N THR A 235 -20.04 -9.78 9.64
CA THR A 235 -19.12 -10.79 10.20
C THR A 235 -17.68 -10.51 9.77
N LEU A 236 -17.44 -10.18 8.50
CA LEU A 236 -16.11 -9.79 8.01
C LEU A 236 -15.61 -8.53 8.71
N ALA A 237 -16.48 -7.52 8.85
CA ALA A 237 -16.18 -6.29 9.59
C ALA A 237 -15.86 -6.58 11.07
N GLY A 238 -16.58 -7.50 11.71
CA GLY A 238 -16.30 -7.97 13.08
C GLY A 238 -14.91 -8.60 13.24
N TYR A 239 -14.44 -9.33 12.23
CA TYR A 239 -13.06 -9.83 12.17
C TYR A 239 -12.04 -8.72 11.84
N GLY A 240 -12.47 -7.52 11.47
CA GLY A 240 -11.61 -6.43 11.04
C GLY A 240 -11.08 -6.63 9.61
N LEU A 241 -11.77 -7.43 8.80
CA LEU A 241 -11.45 -7.69 7.42
C LEU A 241 -12.14 -6.69 6.49
N ARG A 242 -11.46 -6.32 5.42
CA ARG A 242 -11.97 -5.44 4.38
C ARG A 242 -13.02 -6.16 3.51
N ALA A 243 -13.77 -5.38 2.76
CA ALA A 243 -14.83 -5.90 1.90
C ALA A 243 -14.29 -6.94 0.88
N ARG A 244 -15.05 -8.02 0.69
CA ARG A 244 -14.76 -9.04 -0.34
C ARG A 244 -15.26 -8.64 -1.73
N THR A 245 -16.19 -7.68 -1.84
CA THR A 245 -16.69 -7.11 -3.09
C THR A 245 -16.74 -5.59 -2.97
N LEU A 246 -16.56 -4.89 -4.06
CA LEU A 246 -16.52 -3.42 -4.10
C LEU A 246 -17.68 -2.81 -4.90
N ASP A 247 -18.71 -3.60 -5.23
CA ASP A 247 -19.80 -3.14 -6.10
C ASP A 247 -20.63 -2.03 -5.44
N ASP A 248 -20.94 -2.15 -4.14
CA ASP A 248 -21.63 -1.11 -3.38
C ASP A 248 -20.78 0.15 -3.25
N CYS A 249 -19.46 -0.01 -3.01
CA CYS A 249 -18.53 1.11 -2.97
C CYS A 249 -18.47 1.83 -4.32
N ARG A 250 -18.40 1.10 -5.43
CA ARG A 250 -18.40 1.65 -6.78
C ARG A 250 -19.71 2.38 -7.13
N ALA A 251 -20.84 1.83 -6.68
CA ALA A 251 -22.13 2.51 -6.82
C ALA A 251 -22.17 3.82 -6.02
N GLY A 252 -21.72 3.80 -4.78
CA GLY A 252 -21.59 4.98 -3.92
C GLY A 252 -20.65 6.04 -4.52
N ILE A 253 -19.51 5.65 -5.06
CA ILE A 253 -18.57 6.55 -5.75
C ILE A 253 -19.22 7.20 -6.95
N ARG A 254 -19.91 6.44 -7.81
CA ARG A 254 -20.62 6.99 -8.98
C ARG A 254 -21.65 8.06 -8.60
N ALA A 255 -22.40 7.85 -7.52
CA ALA A 255 -23.35 8.85 -7.01
C ALA A 255 -22.64 10.13 -6.55
N LYS A 256 -21.45 10.02 -5.96
CA LYS A 256 -20.64 11.15 -5.46
C LYS A 256 -19.86 11.89 -6.57
N GLN A 257 -19.64 11.29 -7.73
CA GLN A 257 -19.00 11.94 -8.89
C GLN A 257 -19.85 13.08 -9.46
N SER A 258 -21.17 12.97 -9.43
CA SER A 258 -22.10 14.00 -9.92
C SER A 258 -22.40 15.10 -8.89
N ALA A 259 -21.91 14.97 -7.66
CA ALA A 259 -22.15 15.95 -6.61
C ALA A 259 -21.46 17.29 -6.94
N ARG A 260 -22.18 18.39 -6.76
CA ARG A 260 -21.62 19.74 -6.89
C ARG A 260 -20.98 20.16 -5.57
N CYS A 261 -20.08 21.17 -5.64
CA CYS A 261 -19.52 21.79 -4.45
C CYS A 261 -20.67 22.25 -3.50
N PRO A 262 -20.69 21.77 -2.24
CA PRO A 262 -21.88 21.89 -1.37
C PRO A 262 -22.08 23.29 -0.76
N GLY A 263 -21.21 24.26 -1.02
CA GLY A 263 -21.27 25.57 -0.38
C GLY A 263 -20.47 26.63 -1.11
N THR A 264 -20.19 27.74 -0.43
CA THR A 264 -19.34 28.83 -0.95
C THR A 264 -17.93 28.31 -1.15
N PRO A 265 -17.36 28.39 -2.37
CA PRO A 265 -16.02 27.92 -2.62
C PRO A 265 -14.96 28.72 -1.84
N VAL A 266 -14.08 28.01 -1.12
CA VAL A 266 -12.92 28.58 -0.45
C VAL A 266 -11.63 28.40 -1.25
N LEU A 267 -11.61 27.41 -2.16
CA LEU A 267 -10.52 27.16 -3.10
C LEU A 267 -11.11 26.97 -4.48
N MET A 268 -10.58 27.68 -5.49
CA MET A 268 -10.98 27.59 -6.89
C MET A 268 -9.77 27.48 -7.79
N LEU A 269 -9.87 26.66 -8.82
CA LEU A 269 -8.89 26.47 -9.87
C LEU A 269 -9.52 26.93 -11.19
N GLU A 270 -8.88 27.84 -11.90
CA GLU A 270 -9.35 28.44 -13.15
C GLU A 270 -8.28 28.26 -14.23
N GLY A 271 -8.54 27.42 -15.23
CA GLY A 271 -7.64 27.14 -16.35
C GLY A 271 -6.26 26.62 -15.93
N VAL A 272 -6.18 25.90 -14.81
CA VAL A 272 -4.91 25.45 -14.22
C VAL A 272 -4.31 24.31 -15.05
N THR A 273 -3.08 24.52 -15.53
CA THR A 273 -2.27 23.47 -16.16
C THR A 273 -1.18 23.05 -15.17
N LEU A 274 -1.14 21.74 -14.89
CA LEU A 274 -0.12 21.12 -14.05
C LEU A 274 1.14 20.82 -14.84
N GLY A 275 2.30 20.83 -14.17
CA GLY A 275 3.59 20.41 -14.75
C GLY A 275 4.69 20.55 -13.72
N CYS A 276 5.84 19.91 -13.96
CA CYS A 276 7.01 20.07 -13.12
C CYS A 276 7.75 21.39 -13.44
N ASP A 277 7.63 21.86 -14.67
CA ASP A 277 8.14 23.15 -15.16
C ASP A 277 7.28 23.65 -16.32
N LYS A 278 7.51 24.89 -16.75
CA LYS A 278 6.74 25.55 -17.84
C LYS A 278 6.95 24.91 -19.21
N LYS A 279 8.02 24.13 -19.42
CA LYS A 279 8.33 23.48 -20.71
C LYS A 279 7.67 22.11 -20.85
N HIS A 280 7.31 21.51 -19.72
CA HIS A 280 6.77 20.16 -19.68
C HIS A 280 5.39 20.16 -18.98
N PRO A 281 4.33 20.67 -19.66
CA PRO A 281 2.99 20.59 -19.13
C PRO A 281 2.55 19.12 -19.05
N LEU A 282 1.92 18.75 -17.95
CA LEU A 282 1.46 17.39 -17.71
C LEU A 282 -0.03 17.25 -18.04
N ARG A 283 -0.84 18.16 -17.53
CA ARG A 283 -2.31 18.10 -17.70
C ARG A 283 -2.95 19.46 -17.43
N THR A 284 -3.91 19.82 -18.26
CA THR A 284 -4.82 20.94 -17.97
C THR A 284 -6.03 20.42 -17.20
N LEU A 285 -6.33 21.05 -16.07
CA LEU A 285 -7.45 20.67 -15.21
C LEU A 285 -8.74 21.38 -15.69
N PRO A 286 -9.90 20.73 -15.57
CA PRO A 286 -11.16 21.46 -15.63
C PRO A 286 -11.23 22.45 -14.48
N ASP A 287 -12.04 23.49 -14.60
CA ASP A 287 -12.31 24.41 -13.51
C ASP A 287 -12.94 23.66 -12.33
N MET A 288 -12.36 23.84 -11.16
CA MET A 288 -12.75 23.12 -9.96
C MET A 288 -12.94 24.06 -8.78
N SER A 289 -13.84 23.70 -7.88
CA SER A 289 -14.06 24.44 -6.65
C SER A 289 -14.21 23.49 -5.46
N PHE A 290 -13.76 23.93 -4.29
CA PHE A 290 -13.79 23.19 -3.03
C PHE A 290 -14.38 24.08 -1.94
N ALA A 291 -15.31 23.54 -1.15
CA ALA A 291 -15.96 24.26 -0.05
C ALA A 291 -15.21 24.05 1.28
N ALA A 292 -15.46 24.93 2.25
CA ALA A 292 -15.06 24.71 3.62
C ALA A 292 -15.82 23.49 4.20
N GLY A 293 -15.12 22.64 4.96
CA GLY A 293 -15.72 21.44 5.52
C GLY A 293 -16.13 20.41 4.47
N GLU A 294 -15.43 20.33 3.33
CA GLU A 294 -15.66 19.33 2.29
C GLU A 294 -14.50 18.33 2.26
N ILE A 295 -14.81 17.03 2.17
CA ILE A 295 -13.86 15.95 1.89
C ILE A 295 -14.01 15.53 0.42
N VAL A 296 -13.01 15.85 -0.39
CA VAL A 296 -12.99 15.50 -1.82
C VAL A 296 -12.00 14.37 -2.05
N GLY A 297 -12.49 13.23 -2.52
CA GLY A 297 -11.67 12.13 -3.01
C GLY A 297 -11.20 12.39 -4.44
N LEU A 298 -9.90 12.26 -4.71
CA LEU A 298 -9.33 12.30 -6.06
C LEU A 298 -8.81 10.92 -6.44
N MET A 299 -9.48 10.28 -7.38
CA MET A 299 -9.15 8.97 -7.91
C MET A 299 -8.65 9.06 -9.35
N GLY A 300 -7.92 8.07 -9.82
CA GLY A 300 -7.40 7.99 -11.19
C GLY A 300 -6.08 7.21 -11.23
N ARG A 301 -5.61 6.81 -12.41
CA ARG A 301 -4.42 5.97 -12.60
C ARG A 301 -3.14 6.61 -12.02
N ASN A 302 -2.15 5.77 -11.74
CA ASN A 302 -0.84 6.26 -11.32
C ASN A 302 -0.16 7.02 -12.47
N GLY A 303 0.60 8.08 -12.12
CA GLY A 303 1.28 8.93 -13.10
C GLY A 303 0.41 10.02 -13.76
N ILE A 304 -0.91 10.04 -13.56
CA ILE A 304 -1.82 11.00 -14.22
C ILE A 304 -1.73 12.45 -13.67
N GLY A 305 -0.93 12.67 -12.61
CA GLY A 305 -0.69 14.01 -12.06
C GLY A 305 -1.38 14.32 -10.73
N LYS A 306 -1.99 13.34 -10.04
CA LYS A 306 -2.67 13.55 -8.74
C LYS A 306 -1.76 14.18 -7.69
N SER A 307 -0.59 13.60 -7.45
CA SER A 307 0.41 14.14 -6.50
C SER A 307 0.99 15.48 -6.98
N THR A 308 1.09 15.70 -8.30
CA THR A 308 1.47 17.00 -8.86
C THR A 308 0.43 18.06 -8.54
N MET A 309 -0.88 17.74 -8.66
CA MET A 309 -1.96 18.62 -8.23
C MET A 309 -1.84 18.96 -6.73
N ALA A 310 -1.68 17.95 -5.87
CA ALA A 310 -1.53 18.21 -4.43
C ALA A 310 -0.36 19.15 -4.13
N ARG A 311 0.81 18.91 -4.74
CA ARG A 311 1.98 19.79 -4.59
C ARG A 311 1.74 21.20 -5.14
N THR A 312 1.00 21.33 -6.24
CA THR A 312 0.62 22.63 -6.79
C THR A 312 -0.35 23.37 -5.87
N LEU A 313 -1.36 22.68 -5.35
CA LEU A 313 -2.34 23.28 -4.43
C LEU A 313 -1.70 23.77 -3.14
N CYS A 314 -0.75 23.02 -2.58
CA CYS A 314 -0.05 23.46 -1.37
C CYS A 314 1.09 24.46 -1.64
N GLY A 315 1.38 24.82 -2.88
CA GLY A 315 2.40 25.83 -3.22
C GLY A 315 3.83 25.30 -3.28
N LEU A 316 4.05 23.98 -3.29
CA LEU A 316 5.36 23.36 -3.54
C LEU A 316 5.74 23.38 -5.03
N LEU A 317 4.74 23.46 -5.91
CA LEU A 317 4.90 23.67 -7.34
C LEU A 317 4.04 24.85 -7.78
N GLU A 318 4.52 25.59 -8.78
CA GLU A 318 3.70 26.59 -9.46
C GLU A 318 2.96 25.97 -10.64
N PRO A 319 1.72 26.38 -10.92
CA PRO A 319 1.04 25.94 -12.12
C PRO A 319 1.77 26.46 -13.35
N VAL A 320 1.74 25.68 -14.45
CA VAL A 320 2.28 26.10 -15.74
C VAL A 320 1.47 27.30 -16.29
N SER A 321 0.16 27.25 -16.13
CA SER A 321 -0.78 28.34 -16.47
C SER A 321 -2.00 28.28 -15.55
N GLY A 322 -2.88 29.27 -15.66
CA GLY A 322 -4.12 29.39 -14.90
C GLY A 322 -3.93 30.06 -13.54
N LYS A 323 -4.98 30.04 -12.73
CA LYS A 323 -5.01 30.70 -11.43
C LYS A 323 -5.59 29.78 -10.36
N ILE A 324 -5.00 29.87 -9.16
CA ILE A 324 -5.52 29.23 -7.95
C ILE A 324 -5.98 30.35 -7.02
N CYS A 325 -7.28 30.39 -6.76
CA CYS A 325 -7.90 31.41 -5.93
C CYS A 325 -8.31 30.86 -4.57
N ARG A 326 -8.09 31.61 -3.49
CA ARG A 326 -8.58 31.34 -2.14
C ARG A 326 -9.51 32.47 -1.70
N ASN A 327 -10.68 32.10 -1.19
CA ASN A 327 -11.69 33.07 -0.75
C ASN A 327 -11.91 34.19 -1.78
N GLY A 328 -11.99 33.81 -3.07
CA GLY A 328 -12.22 34.71 -4.19
C GLY A 328 -11.01 35.56 -4.62
N ARG A 329 -9.79 35.35 -4.07
CA ARG A 329 -8.58 36.10 -4.44
C ARG A 329 -7.49 35.16 -4.93
N PRO A 330 -6.72 35.52 -5.98
CA PRO A 330 -5.56 34.75 -6.41
C PRO A 330 -4.57 34.55 -5.26
N ALA A 331 -4.13 33.33 -5.03
CA ALA A 331 -3.18 32.96 -3.98
C ALA A 331 -1.83 32.56 -4.59
N ASN A 332 -0.75 33.24 -4.20
CA ASN A 332 0.61 32.87 -4.61
C ASN A 332 1.10 31.61 -3.87
N ALA A 333 2.25 31.03 -4.30
CA ALA A 333 2.81 29.82 -3.70
C ALA A 333 3.02 29.93 -2.19
N ARG A 334 3.56 31.07 -1.73
CA ARG A 334 3.84 31.31 -0.30
C ARG A 334 2.56 31.33 0.55
N GLU A 335 1.48 31.90 0.04
CA GLU A 335 0.17 31.92 0.70
C GLU A 335 -0.44 30.53 0.73
N ARG A 336 -0.35 29.78 -0.38
CA ARG A 336 -0.80 28.37 -0.44
C ARG A 336 -0.03 27.51 0.57
N LEU A 337 1.29 27.62 0.62
CA LEU A 337 2.15 26.89 1.55
C LEU A 337 1.83 27.20 3.03
N ARG A 338 1.57 28.46 3.38
CA ARG A 338 1.21 28.85 4.74
C ARG A 338 -0.15 28.34 5.19
N SER A 339 -1.03 28.05 4.26
CA SER A 339 -2.43 27.72 4.52
C SER A 339 -2.80 26.27 4.23
N SER A 340 -1.84 25.45 3.90
CA SER A 340 -2.06 24.03 3.62
C SER A 340 -1.05 23.15 4.35
N PHE A 341 -1.44 21.88 4.52
CA PHE A 341 -0.56 20.80 4.97
C PHE A 341 -0.71 19.63 3.99
N LEU A 342 0.41 19.05 3.55
CA LEU A 342 0.43 17.89 2.69
C LEU A 342 1.00 16.70 3.46
N VAL A 343 0.21 15.63 3.58
CA VAL A 343 0.66 14.29 3.99
C VAL A 343 1.07 13.55 2.72
N MET A 344 2.36 13.28 2.56
CA MET A 344 2.89 12.61 1.37
C MET A 344 2.68 11.09 1.45
N GLN A 345 2.62 10.43 0.30
CA GLN A 345 2.54 8.97 0.19
C GLN A 345 3.71 8.27 0.90
N ASP A 346 4.93 8.71 0.67
CA ASP A 346 6.12 8.24 1.40
C ASP A 346 6.46 9.25 2.50
N VAL A 347 5.97 8.99 3.70
CA VAL A 347 6.15 9.86 4.87
C VAL A 347 7.60 9.97 5.33
N ASN A 348 8.50 9.08 4.89
CA ASN A 348 9.93 9.18 5.23
C ASN A 348 10.56 10.47 4.72
N TYR A 349 10.01 11.08 3.65
CA TYR A 349 10.46 12.38 3.13
C TYR A 349 9.98 13.59 3.94
N GLN A 350 9.18 13.37 5.00
CA GLN A 350 8.62 14.43 5.84
C GLN A 350 9.08 14.36 7.30
N LEU A 351 9.90 13.37 7.66
CA LEU A 351 10.34 13.15 9.05
C LEU A 351 11.81 13.57 9.17
N PHE A 352 12.07 14.63 9.93
CA PHE A 352 13.36 15.29 10.00
C PHE A 352 13.91 15.44 11.43
N SER A 353 13.04 15.36 12.45
CA SER A 353 13.41 15.64 13.85
C SER A 353 14.01 14.40 14.53
N ASP A 354 14.68 14.62 15.65
CA ASP A 354 15.32 13.56 16.43
C ASP A 354 14.33 12.78 17.30
N SER A 355 13.16 13.34 17.56
CA SER A 355 12.09 12.66 18.31
C SER A 355 10.71 12.86 17.67
N VAL A 356 9.79 11.92 17.96
CA VAL A 356 8.38 12.03 17.55
C VAL A 356 7.76 13.32 18.06
N ARG A 357 8.04 13.68 19.32
CA ARG A 357 7.52 14.91 19.94
C ARG A 357 7.98 16.16 19.20
N GLU A 358 9.26 16.27 18.90
CA GLU A 358 9.80 17.40 18.15
C GLU A 358 9.22 17.46 16.74
N GLU A 359 9.08 16.32 16.06
CA GLU A 359 8.48 16.25 14.74
C GLU A 359 7.04 16.77 14.72
N VAL A 360 6.24 16.37 15.70
CA VAL A 360 4.83 16.79 15.80
C VAL A 360 4.71 18.27 16.17
N LEU A 361 5.66 18.80 16.92
CA LEU A 361 5.71 20.22 17.29
C LEU A 361 6.25 21.12 16.18
N LEU A 362 6.84 20.56 15.14
CA LEU A 362 7.41 21.34 14.04
C LEU A 362 6.32 22.10 13.28
N GLY A 363 6.28 23.41 13.47
CA GLY A 363 5.26 24.28 12.87
C GLY A 363 3.86 24.16 13.49
N ALA A 364 3.76 23.64 14.71
CA ALA A 364 2.52 23.55 15.46
C ALA A 364 1.96 24.95 15.80
N ALA A 365 0.66 25.14 15.52
CA ALA A 365 -0.08 26.34 15.95
C ALA A 365 -0.57 26.20 17.40
N HIS A 366 -0.75 24.96 17.87
CA HIS A 366 -1.28 24.60 19.17
C HIS A 366 -0.37 23.60 19.90
N PRO A 367 0.88 24.00 20.28
CA PRO A 367 1.84 23.10 20.91
C PRO A 367 1.35 22.53 22.26
N GLU A 368 0.47 23.23 22.96
CA GLU A 368 -0.15 22.80 24.22
C GLU A 368 -1.03 21.55 24.07
N ARG A 369 -1.44 21.21 22.87
CA ARG A 369 -2.26 20.03 22.55
C ARG A 369 -1.44 18.79 22.21
N CYS A 370 -0.10 18.90 22.20
CA CYS A 370 0.80 17.83 21.72
C CYS A 370 0.55 16.52 22.44
N ASP A 371 0.55 16.50 23.78
CA ASP A 371 0.37 15.27 24.54
C ASP A 371 -0.99 14.62 24.29
N ALA A 372 -2.04 15.41 24.21
CA ALA A 372 -3.39 14.91 23.90
C ALA A 372 -3.46 14.29 22.49
N VAL A 373 -2.81 14.90 21.50
CA VAL A 373 -2.76 14.38 20.14
C VAL A 373 -1.92 13.09 20.05
N LEU A 374 -0.77 13.05 20.72
CA LEU A 374 0.07 11.84 20.78
C LEU A 374 -0.71 10.67 21.42
N GLN A 375 -1.41 10.93 22.53
CA GLN A 375 -2.23 9.94 23.21
C GLN A 375 -3.39 9.44 22.32
N ALA A 376 -4.11 10.36 21.67
CA ALA A 376 -5.23 10.02 20.78
C ALA A 376 -4.81 9.14 19.60
N LEU A 377 -3.56 9.27 19.13
CA LEU A 377 -2.99 8.49 18.04
C LEU A 377 -2.16 7.28 18.51
N GLY A 378 -2.11 7.00 19.82
CA GLY A 378 -1.34 5.90 20.40
C GLY A 378 0.16 6.04 20.16
N LEU A 379 0.68 7.25 20.26
CA LEU A 379 2.09 7.63 20.08
C LEU A 379 2.76 8.10 21.38
N ASP A 380 2.03 8.19 22.49
CA ASP A 380 2.51 8.67 23.79
C ASP A 380 3.73 7.89 24.30
N GLY A 381 3.69 6.55 24.24
CA GLY A 381 4.83 5.70 24.59
C GLY A 381 6.00 5.73 23.60
N LEU A 382 5.89 6.49 22.50
CA LEU A 382 6.89 6.61 21.43
C LEU A 382 7.43 8.04 21.29
N ALA A 383 6.98 8.97 22.14
CA ALA A 383 7.23 10.40 22.01
C ALA A 383 8.72 10.77 21.89
N ASP A 384 9.58 10.06 22.66
CA ASP A 384 11.02 10.31 22.69
C ASP A 384 11.83 9.44 21.71
N ARG A 385 11.15 8.59 20.91
CA ARG A 385 11.83 7.78 19.90
C ARG A 385 12.12 8.56 18.64
N HIS A 386 13.23 8.21 17.98
CA HIS A 386 13.55 8.75 16.67
C HIS A 386 12.50 8.29 15.64
N PRO A 387 11.87 9.19 14.83
CA PRO A 387 10.80 8.83 13.90
C PRO A 387 11.16 7.72 12.92
N MET A 388 12.43 7.66 12.47
CA MET A 388 12.88 6.62 11.53
C MET A 388 12.92 5.22 12.14
N SER A 389 12.92 5.07 13.47
CA SER A 389 12.86 3.76 14.16
C SER A 389 11.44 3.16 14.23
N LEU A 390 10.43 3.92 13.81
CA LEU A 390 9.03 3.53 13.86
C LEU A 390 8.61 2.67 12.68
N SER A 391 7.55 1.87 12.86
CA SER A 391 6.88 1.18 11.75
C SER A 391 6.22 2.17 10.78
N GLY A 392 5.95 1.73 9.53
CA GLY A 392 5.31 2.58 8.52
C GLY A 392 4.00 3.22 8.98
N GLY A 393 3.13 2.45 9.62
CA GLY A 393 1.87 2.96 10.18
C GLY A 393 2.07 3.93 11.36
N GLN A 394 3.09 3.72 12.20
CA GLN A 394 3.44 4.66 13.25
C GLN A 394 3.97 5.97 12.67
N LYS A 395 4.86 5.93 11.67
CA LYS A 395 5.37 7.11 10.96
C LYS A 395 4.24 7.92 10.34
N GLN A 396 3.27 7.25 9.71
CA GLN A 396 2.11 7.92 9.14
C GLN A 396 1.29 8.65 10.20
N ARG A 397 1.07 8.03 11.37
CA ARG A 397 0.39 8.67 12.51
C ARG A 397 1.15 9.88 13.04
N VAL A 398 2.49 9.88 13.03
CA VAL A 398 3.31 11.05 13.41
C VAL A 398 3.05 12.22 12.47
N VAL A 399 3.06 12.01 11.14
CA VAL A 399 2.76 13.08 10.17
C VAL A 399 1.32 13.59 10.30
N VAL A 400 0.38 12.68 10.57
CA VAL A 400 -1.02 13.05 10.88
C VAL A 400 -1.10 13.89 12.15
N ALA A 401 -0.37 13.54 13.20
CA ALA A 401 -0.28 14.36 14.44
C ALA A 401 0.24 15.78 14.16
N ALA A 402 1.29 15.89 13.34
CA ALA A 402 1.81 17.19 12.90
C ALA A 402 0.76 17.98 12.10
N ALA A 403 0.00 17.32 11.22
CA ALA A 403 -1.09 17.96 10.49
C ALA A 403 -2.20 18.48 11.42
N MET A 404 -2.55 17.73 12.49
CA MET A 404 -3.53 18.16 13.50
C MET A 404 -3.10 19.42 14.23
N LEU A 405 -1.84 19.47 14.64
CA LEU A 405 -1.30 20.62 15.40
C LEU A 405 -0.98 21.84 14.53
N SER A 406 -0.82 21.65 13.21
CA SER A 406 -0.53 22.75 12.27
C SER A 406 -1.69 23.73 12.08
N ASP A 407 -2.90 23.32 12.41
CA ASP A 407 -4.17 24.06 12.26
C ASP A 407 -4.37 24.68 10.87
N LYS A 408 -3.93 24.01 9.82
CA LYS A 408 -4.10 24.49 8.45
C LYS A 408 -5.53 24.27 7.96
N PRO A 409 -6.13 25.26 7.24
CA PRO A 409 -7.50 25.11 6.71
C PRO A 409 -7.62 24.20 5.49
N LEU A 410 -6.51 23.89 4.77
CA LEU A 410 -6.47 22.96 3.66
C LEU A 410 -5.52 21.81 3.99
N ILE A 411 -6.02 20.59 4.01
CA ILE A 411 -5.23 19.38 4.23
C ILE A 411 -5.31 18.50 2.99
N LEU A 412 -4.15 18.11 2.49
CA LEU A 412 -4.02 17.22 1.34
C LEU A 412 -3.38 15.93 1.83
N LEU A 413 -3.99 14.80 1.47
CA LEU A 413 -3.47 13.47 1.84
C LEU A 413 -3.24 12.67 0.56
N ASP A 414 -2.04 12.16 0.39
CA ASP A 414 -1.67 11.33 -0.77
C ASP A 414 -1.55 9.88 -0.33
N GLU A 415 -2.52 9.04 -0.75
CA GLU A 415 -2.66 7.61 -0.43
C GLU A 415 -2.64 7.29 1.09
N PRO A 416 -3.49 7.92 1.91
CA PRO A 416 -3.38 7.80 3.38
C PRO A 416 -3.77 6.41 3.92
N THR A 417 -4.39 5.55 3.13
CA THR A 417 -4.84 4.20 3.55
C THR A 417 -4.14 3.06 2.84
N SER A 418 -3.03 3.36 2.13
CA SER A 418 -2.27 2.31 1.44
C SER A 418 -1.70 1.28 2.42
N GLY A 419 -1.96 -0.02 2.19
CA GLY A 419 -1.50 -1.11 3.05
C GLY A 419 -2.17 -1.16 4.44
N LEU A 420 -3.27 -0.44 4.68
CA LEU A 420 -3.97 -0.45 5.96
C LEU A 420 -5.06 -1.53 6.02
N ASP A 421 -5.20 -2.15 7.19
CA ASP A 421 -6.34 -2.98 7.55
C ASP A 421 -7.63 -2.14 7.72
N LEU A 422 -8.78 -2.81 7.90
CA LEU A 422 -10.06 -2.14 8.05
C LEU A 422 -10.07 -1.17 9.24
N GLY A 423 -9.55 -1.60 10.40
CA GLY A 423 -9.57 -0.77 11.60
C GLY A 423 -8.75 0.51 11.45
N SER A 424 -7.55 0.39 10.89
CA SER A 424 -6.68 1.53 10.62
C SER A 424 -7.27 2.47 9.55
N MET A 425 -7.91 1.93 8.50
CA MET A 425 -8.61 2.72 7.49
C MET A 425 -9.79 3.49 8.11
N GLN A 426 -10.58 2.85 8.99
CA GLN A 426 -11.67 3.51 9.70
C GLN A 426 -11.19 4.64 10.60
N GLN A 427 -10.05 4.48 11.28
CA GLN A 427 -9.44 5.55 12.07
C GLN A 427 -9.06 6.76 11.20
N VAL A 428 -8.49 6.53 10.02
CA VAL A 428 -8.23 7.61 9.05
C VAL A 428 -9.54 8.28 8.64
N GLY A 429 -10.58 7.51 8.33
CA GLY A 429 -11.89 8.05 7.97
C GLY A 429 -12.52 8.90 9.08
N GLN A 430 -12.47 8.46 10.33
CA GLN A 430 -12.93 9.21 11.49
C GLN A 430 -12.19 10.54 11.64
N LEU A 431 -10.86 10.53 11.47
CA LEU A 431 -10.04 11.74 11.50
C LEU A 431 -10.44 12.73 10.39
N LEU A 432 -10.74 12.24 9.18
CA LEU A 432 -11.23 13.10 8.09
C LEU A 432 -12.54 13.78 8.49
N GLN A 433 -13.46 13.08 9.15
CA GLN A 433 -14.72 13.66 9.63
C GLN A 433 -14.52 14.68 10.75
N GLU A 434 -13.57 14.44 11.65
CA GLU A 434 -13.20 15.40 12.70
C GLU A 434 -12.65 16.71 12.10
N TRP A 435 -11.77 16.61 11.12
CA TRP A 435 -11.24 17.80 10.42
C TRP A 435 -12.33 18.52 9.62
N LYS A 436 -13.22 17.78 8.97
CA LYS A 436 -14.39 18.35 8.31
C LYS A 436 -15.28 19.13 9.29
N ALA A 437 -15.56 18.57 10.46
CA ALA A 437 -16.36 19.23 11.50
C ALA A 437 -15.70 20.53 12.02
N GLN A 438 -14.36 20.63 11.94
CA GLN A 438 -13.60 21.85 12.22
C GLN A 438 -13.61 22.86 11.05
N GLY A 439 -14.34 22.57 9.97
CA GLY A 439 -14.41 23.42 8.78
C GLY A 439 -13.22 23.35 7.85
N LYS A 440 -12.30 22.37 8.03
CA LYS A 440 -11.14 22.19 7.15
C LYS A 440 -11.57 21.62 5.81
N THR A 441 -10.94 22.05 4.73
CA THR A 441 -11.12 21.51 3.38
C THR A 441 -10.11 20.37 3.18
N LEU A 442 -10.57 19.21 2.73
CA LEU A 442 -9.74 18.02 2.61
C LEU A 442 -9.71 17.53 1.16
N LEU A 443 -8.51 17.31 0.61
CA LEU A 443 -8.32 16.59 -0.65
C LEU A 443 -7.60 15.29 -0.36
N VAL A 444 -8.25 14.17 -0.63
CA VAL A 444 -7.74 12.82 -0.40
C VAL A 444 -7.47 12.15 -1.74
N ILE A 445 -6.21 12.03 -2.12
CA ILE A 445 -5.81 11.21 -3.27
C ILE A 445 -5.83 9.76 -2.81
N THR A 446 -6.58 8.92 -3.51
CA THR A 446 -6.66 7.50 -3.10
C THR A 446 -7.09 6.58 -4.23
N HIS A 447 -6.64 5.32 -4.16
CA HIS A 447 -7.15 4.17 -4.91
C HIS A 447 -8.06 3.28 -4.05
N ASP A 448 -8.29 3.67 -2.81
CA ASP A 448 -9.11 2.93 -1.86
C ASP A 448 -10.60 3.25 -2.07
N GLU A 449 -11.30 2.33 -2.76
CA GLU A 449 -12.73 2.50 -3.06
C GLU A 449 -13.59 2.49 -1.78
N GLU A 450 -13.19 1.77 -0.73
CA GLU A 450 -13.92 1.76 0.54
C GLU A 450 -13.77 3.11 1.27
N LEU A 451 -12.56 3.68 1.30
CA LEU A 451 -12.36 5.02 1.87
C LEU A 451 -13.17 6.07 1.09
N ALA A 452 -13.05 6.06 -0.23
CA ALA A 452 -13.74 7.04 -1.09
C ALA A 452 -15.27 6.95 -0.97
N ALA A 453 -15.82 5.72 -0.97
CA ALA A 453 -17.25 5.48 -0.86
C ALA A 453 -17.82 5.90 0.50
N ASN A 454 -17.12 5.59 1.59
CA ASN A 454 -17.68 5.74 2.94
C ASN A 454 -17.39 7.12 3.56
N TRP A 455 -16.27 7.75 3.19
CA TRP A 455 -15.76 8.92 3.92
C TRP A 455 -15.66 10.21 3.10
N CYS A 456 -15.60 10.16 1.76
CA CYS A 456 -15.60 11.36 0.94
C CYS A 456 -17.03 11.86 0.68
N ASP A 457 -17.22 13.17 0.66
CA ASP A 457 -18.49 13.81 0.30
C ASP A 457 -18.67 13.82 -1.22
N ARG A 458 -17.59 14.07 -1.95
CA ARG A 458 -17.53 14.12 -3.40
C ARG A 458 -16.30 13.37 -3.89
N VAL A 459 -16.40 12.75 -5.07
CA VAL A 459 -15.29 12.04 -5.70
C VAL A 459 -15.05 12.61 -7.09
N ILE A 460 -13.82 13.00 -7.36
CA ILE A 460 -13.34 13.39 -8.68
C ILE A 460 -12.54 12.21 -9.23
N ARG A 461 -12.91 11.73 -10.40
CA ARG A 461 -12.22 10.64 -11.06
C ARG A 461 -11.53 11.15 -12.31
N TRP A 462 -10.21 10.96 -12.37
CA TRP A 462 -9.43 11.25 -13.56
C TRP A 462 -9.23 9.96 -14.36
N ASP A 463 -9.95 9.84 -15.45
CA ASP A 463 -9.76 8.76 -16.43
C ASP A 463 -8.84 9.25 -17.56
N ASP A 464 -8.21 8.33 -18.31
CA ASP A 464 -7.22 8.67 -19.35
C ASP A 464 -7.79 9.43 -20.57
N THR A 465 -9.12 9.50 -20.69
CA THR A 465 -9.81 10.03 -21.86
C THR A 465 -10.07 11.53 -21.82
N GLU A 466 -9.81 12.21 -20.69
CA GLU A 466 -10.02 13.65 -20.59
C GLU A 466 -8.67 14.37 -20.51
N GLY A 467 -8.13 14.74 -21.66
CA GLY A 467 -7.05 15.72 -21.75
C GLY A 467 -5.83 15.31 -22.57
N VAL A 468 -5.94 15.44 -23.85
CA VAL A 468 -4.87 15.83 -24.78
C VAL A 468 -5.26 17.17 -25.37
#